data_6f3822c08037c1139a07f0ddc0a46eed
#
_entry.id   6f3822c08037c1139a07f0ddc0a46eed
#
_cell.length_a   1.000
_cell.length_b   1.000
_cell.length_c   1.000
_cell.angle_alpha   90.00
_cell.angle_beta   90.00
_cell.angle_gamma   90.00
#
_symmetry.space_group_name_H-M   'P 1'
#
loop_
_entity.id
_entity.type
_entity.pdbx_description
1 polymer ?
#
loop_
_entity_poly.entity_id
_entity_poly.type
_entity_poly.pdbx_seq_one_letter_code
_entity_poly.pdbx_strand_id
1 'polypeptide(L)'
;GLALGKGVLICNTLEEAEEGVKTIMLDKKFGSAGNTLVIEEFMTGREVSVLSFVDGKTIKTMTSAQDHKRAKDGDQGLNAGGMGTFSPSPFYTKEVDDFCEKYVYQATVDAMAAEGREFKGIIFFGLMLTEKGPRVLEYNARFGDPEAQVVIPRLKNDIVEVFEACIDGTLDKVDLQFEENAAVCVVLASDGYPVSYEKGFPIEGLETFKEKDGYYVFHAGTAFKDGKIVTNGGRVLGVTAKGADLKEARANAYEATKWISFENKYMRNDIGKAIDEA
;
A
#
# COMPACT_ATOMS: atom_id res chain seq x y z
N GLY A 1 4.10 13.10 -16.15
CA GLY A 1 4.82 13.88 -15.14
C GLY A 1 4.26 13.65 -13.74
N LEU A 2 4.85 14.27 -12.73
CA LEU A 2 4.45 14.08 -11.35
C LEU A 2 3.07 14.72 -11.07
N ALA A 3 2.09 13.92 -10.70
CA ALA A 3 0.75 14.37 -10.31
C ALA A 3 0.30 13.81 -8.93
N LEU A 4 1.22 13.17 -8.19
CA LEU A 4 1.01 12.64 -6.83
C LEU A 4 -0.26 11.75 -6.70
N GLY A 5 -0.49 10.87 -7.69
CA GLY A 5 -1.66 10.00 -7.74
C GLY A 5 -2.98 10.70 -8.08
N LYS A 6 -2.99 12.02 -8.27
CA LYS A 6 -4.20 12.80 -8.58
C LYS A 6 -4.47 12.94 -10.09
N GLY A 7 -3.54 12.45 -10.94
CA GLY A 7 -3.61 12.54 -12.39
C GLY A 7 -4.28 11.34 -13.06
N VAL A 8 -4.71 10.34 -12.31
CA VAL A 8 -5.44 9.18 -12.83
C VAL A 8 -6.93 9.46 -12.78
N LEU A 9 -7.59 9.41 -13.94
CA LEU A 9 -9.04 9.59 -14.09
C LEU A 9 -9.62 8.27 -14.57
N ILE A 10 -10.58 7.74 -13.81
CA ILE A 10 -11.36 6.57 -14.21
C ILE A 10 -12.58 7.08 -14.94
N CYS A 11 -12.68 6.80 -16.23
CA CYS A 11 -13.75 7.30 -17.09
C CYS A 11 -14.67 6.15 -17.50
N ASN A 12 -15.93 6.24 -17.17
CA ASN A 12 -16.94 5.23 -17.48
C ASN A 12 -17.61 5.48 -18.84
N THR A 13 -17.51 6.71 -19.36
CA THR A 13 -18.09 7.11 -20.65
C THR A 13 -17.05 7.83 -21.51
N LEU A 14 -17.35 7.96 -22.81
CA LEU A 14 -16.52 8.70 -23.74
C LEU A 14 -16.47 10.19 -23.35
N GLU A 15 -17.59 10.76 -22.96
CA GLU A 15 -17.70 12.17 -22.55
C GLU A 15 -16.82 12.47 -21.34
N GLU A 16 -16.79 11.57 -20.33
CA GLU A 16 -15.89 11.70 -19.18
C GLU A 16 -14.42 11.64 -19.62
N ALA A 17 -14.08 10.76 -20.57
CA ALA A 17 -12.73 10.65 -21.10
C ALA A 17 -12.30 11.90 -21.87
N GLU A 18 -13.17 12.46 -22.71
CA GLU A 18 -12.92 13.69 -23.46
C GLU A 18 -12.72 14.89 -22.51
N GLU A 19 -13.57 15.04 -21.48
CA GLU A 19 -13.41 16.08 -20.48
C GLU A 19 -12.13 15.88 -19.64
N GLY A 20 -11.76 14.63 -19.36
CA GLY A 20 -10.48 14.28 -18.72
C GLY A 20 -9.27 14.73 -19.52
N VAL A 21 -9.28 14.44 -20.83
CA VAL A 21 -8.21 14.87 -21.77
C VAL A 21 -8.14 16.40 -21.80
N LYS A 22 -9.27 17.08 -21.92
CA LYS A 22 -9.36 18.54 -21.90
C LYS A 22 -8.77 19.13 -20.62
N THR A 23 -9.21 18.64 -19.47
CA THR A 23 -8.72 19.07 -18.16
C THR A 23 -7.21 18.92 -18.01
N ILE A 24 -6.63 17.80 -18.48
CA ILE A 24 -5.20 17.53 -18.35
C ILE A 24 -4.40 18.32 -19.37
N MET A 25 -4.77 18.24 -20.67
CA MET A 25 -3.94 18.73 -21.76
C MET A 25 -4.23 20.18 -22.15
N LEU A 26 -5.48 20.62 -22.13
CA LEU A 26 -5.87 21.98 -22.52
C LEU A 26 -5.87 22.93 -21.33
N ASP A 27 -6.58 22.59 -20.26
CA ASP A 27 -6.69 23.44 -19.08
C ASP A 27 -5.44 23.42 -18.19
N LYS A 28 -4.50 22.51 -18.52
CA LYS A 28 -3.19 22.39 -17.85
C LYS A 28 -3.29 22.23 -16.33
N LYS A 29 -4.30 21.50 -15.83
CA LYS A 29 -4.52 21.28 -14.38
C LYS A 29 -3.25 20.80 -13.64
N PHE A 30 -2.36 20.07 -14.32
CA PHE A 30 -1.09 19.58 -13.78
C PHE A 30 0.12 20.26 -14.44
N GLY A 31 -0.05 21.45 -15.01
CA GLY A 31 1.02 22.19 -15.67
C GLY A 31 1.67 21.41 -16.82
N SER A 32 3.00 21.45 -16.90
CA SER A 32 3.76 20.74 -17.95
C SER A 32 3.67 19.21 -17.83
N ALA A 33 3.35 18.66 -16.66
CA ALA A 33 3.11 17.23 -16.51
C ALA A 33 1.95 16.71 -17.37
N GLY A 34 0.97 17.57 -17.68
CA GLY A 34 -0.14 17.26 -18.56
C GLY A 34 0.13 17.45 -20.07
N ASN A 35 1.37 17.65 -20.50
CA ASN A 35 1.69 17.74 -21.94
C ASN A 35 1.58 16.41 -22.66
N THR A 36 1.77 15.31 -21.93
CA THR A 36 1.60 13.94 -22.42
C THR A 36 0.74 13.19 -21.44
N LEU A 37 -0.22 12.42 -21.92
CA LEU A 37 -1.04 11.52 -21.10
C LEU A 37 -1.02 10.11 -21.68
N VAL A 38 -1.35 9.14 -20.86
CA VAL A 38 -1.56 7.74 -21.25
C VAL A 38 -3.03 7.43 -21.15
N ILE A 39 -3.57 6.76 -22.15
CA ILE A 39 -4.93 6.22 -22.14
C ILE A 39 -4.79 4.71 -22.08
N GLU A 40 -5.39 4.12 -21.05
CA GLU A 40 -5.25 2.71 -20.73
C GLU A 40 -6.60 2.00 -20.82
N GLU A 41 -6.56 0.67 -20.94
CA GLU A 41 -7.75 -0.17 -20.88
C GLU A 41 -8.50 0.08 -19.56
N PHE A 42 -9.82 0.25 -19.64
CA PHE A 42 -10.66 0.29 -18.44
C PHE A 42 -10.74 -1.12 -17.86
N MET A 43 -10.14 -1.31 -16.70
CA MET A 43 -10.09 -2.61 -16.02
C MET A 43 -11.02 -2.63 -14.82
N THR A 44 -11.67 -3.76 -14.62
CA THR A 44 -12.50 -4.05 -13.45
C THR A 44 -12.00 -5.33 -12.78
N GLY A 45 -12.05 -5.37 -11.47
CA GLY A 45 -11.60 -6.52 -10.70
C GLY A 45 -11.23 -6.13 -9.27
N ARG A 46 -10.43 -6.96 -8.63
CA ARG A 46 -9.94 -6.74 -7.28
C ARG A 46 -8.48 -6.31 -7.31
N GLU A 47 -8.18 -5.21 -6.64
CA GLU A 47 -6.81 -4.74 -6.53
C GLU A 47 -6.04 -5.56 -5.48
N VAL A 48 -4.79 -5.90 -5.80
CA VAL A 48 -3.83 -6.55 -4.91
C VAL A 48 -2.47 -5.93 -5.10
N SER A 49 -1.73 -5.77 -4.01
CA SER A 49 -0.37 -5.25 -3.99
C SER A 49 0.63 -6.36 -3.74
N VAL A 50 1.71 -6.40 -4.53
CA VAL A 50 2.87 -7.27 -4.29
C VAL A 50 4.13 -6.42 -4.31
N LEU A 51 4.87 -6.42 -3.21
CA LEU A 51 6.16 -5.77 -3.09
C LEU A 51 7.26 -6.77 -3.41
N SER A 52 8.37 -6.31 -3.95
CA SER A 52 9.46 -7.19 -4.36
C SER A 52 10.82 -6.54 -4.11
N PHE A 53 11.79 -7.34 -3.67
CA PHE A 53 13.20 -6.98 -3.67
C PHE A 53 13.79 -7.27 -5.04
N VAL A 54 14.66 -6.38 -5.53
CA VAL A 54 15.30 -6.49 -6.86
C VAL A 54 16.77 -6.10 -6.76
N ASP A 55 17.66 -6.89 -7.36
CA ASP A 55 19.11 -6.63 -7.41
C ASP A 55 19.65 -6.29 -8.80
N GLY A 56 18.76 -6.00 -9.76
CA GLY A 56 19.11 -5.74 -11.16
C GLY A 56 18.89 -6.94 -12.09
N LYS A 57 18.91 -8.16 -11.54
CA LYS A 57 18.75 -9.42 -12.30
C LYS A 57 17.71 -10.34 -11.68
N THR A 58 17.77 -10.46 -10.36
CA THR A 58 16.90 -11.33 -9.58
C THR A 58 15.79 -10.50 -8.94
N ILE A 59 14.58 -11.03 -8.92
CA ILE A 59 13.46 -10.51 -8.15
C ILE A 59 13.01 -11.54 -7.13
N LYS A 60 12.72 -11.09 -5.91
CA LYS A 60 12.13 -11.89 -4.83
C LYS A 60 10.88 -11.20 -4.34
N THR A 61 9.73 -11.82 -4.60
CA THR A 61 8.43 -11.27 -4.19
C THR A 61 8.18 -11.46 -2.70
N MET A 62 7.51 -10.49 -2.12
CA MET A 62 7.03 -10.55 -0.73
C MET A 62 5.61 -11.11 -0.72
N THR A 63 5.11 -11.43 0.47
CA THR A 63 3.71 -11.82 0.64
C THR A 63 2.77 -10.72 0.13
N SER A 64 1.66 -11.11 -0.49
CA SER A 64 0.67 -10.17 -1.03
C SER A 64 0.00 -9.32 0.06
N ALA A 65 -0.49 -8.16 -0.32
CA ALA A 65 -1.29 -7.29 0.54
C ALA A 65 -2.47 -6.72 -0.24
N GLN A 66 -3.47 -6.22 0.48
CA GLN A 66 -4.61 -5.54 -0.12
C GLN A 66 -4.92 -4.27 0.66
N ASP A 67 -4.83 -3.13 -0.04
CA ASP A 67 -5.08 -1.80 0.51
C ASP A 67 -6.55 -1.35 0.30
N HIS A 68 -6.97 -0.35 1.08
CA HIS A 68 -8.27 0.31 0.99
C HIS A 68 -8.07 1.78 0.65
N LYS A 69 -8.15 2.12 -0.63
CA LYS A 69 -7.78 3.44 -1.16
C LYS A 69 -8.80 4.55 -0.90
N ARG A 70 -10.06 4.20 -0.62
CA ARG A 70 -11.11 5.19 -0.37
C ARG A 70 -11.13 5.65 1.08
N ALA A 71 -11.41 6.93 1.29
CA ALA A 71 -11.34 7.56 2.61
C ALA A 71 -12.43 7.09 3.58
N LYS A 72 -13.59 6.64 3.10
CA LYS A 72 -14.78 6.31 3.91
C LYS A 72 -15.18 4.85 3.79
N ASP A 73 -15.91 4.37 4.79
CA ASP A 73 -16.51 3.04 4.82
C ASP A 73 -17.32 2.75 3.54
N GLY A 74 -17.38 1.48 3.14
CA GLY A 74 -18.06 1.04 1.93
C GLY A 74 -17.39 1.50 0.65
N ASP A 75 -16.09 1.76 0.68
CA ASP A 75 -15.30 2.30 -0.45
C ASP A 75 -15.90 3.59 -1.02
N GLN A 76 -16.34 4.47 -0.14
CA GLN A 76 -16.91 5.76 -0.47
C GLN A 76 -15.91 6.91 -0.29
N GLY A 77 -16.25 8.07 -0.83
CA GLY A 77 -15.43 9.28 -0.72
C GLY A 77 -14.30 9.32 -1.72
N LEU A 78 -13.35 10.22 -1.47
CA LEU A 78 -12.19 10.45 -2.34
C LEU A 78 -11.13 9.36 -2.17
N ASN A 79 -10.32 9.16 -3.21
CA ASN A 79 -9.10 8.40 -3.07
C ASN A 79 -8.17 9.07 -2.07
N ALA A 80 -7.62 8.28 -1.19
CA ALA A 80 -6.67 8.66 -0.16
C ALA A 80 -5.35 7.90 -0.36
N GLY A 81 -4.38 8.07 0.54
CA GLY A 81 -3.11 7.37 0.49
C GLY A 81 -3.17 5.91 0.98
N GLY A 82 -4.38 5.36 1.21
CA GLY A 82 -4.63 4.09 1.86
C GLY A 82 -5.10 4.29 3.30
N MET A 83 -6.24 3.67 3.63
CA MET A 83 -6.87 3.78 4.95
C MET A 83 -6.71 2.54 5.82
N GLY A 84 -6.06 1.53 5.26
CA GLY A 84 -5.76 0.28 5.93
C GLY A 84 -5.50 -0.83 4.93
N THR A 85 -4.84 -1.86 5.39
CA THR A 85 -4.38 -2.97 4.54
C THR A 85 -4.32 -4.26 5.34
N PHE A 86 -4.33 -5.38 4.65
CA PHE A 86 -4.11 -6.68 5.24
C PHE A 86 -3.20 -7.56 4.37
N SER A 87 -2.55 -8.53 4.97
CA SER A 87 -1.64 -9.49 4.34
C SER A 87 -1.73 -10.85 5.05
N PRO A 88 -1.76 -11.96 4.27
CA PRO A 88 -1.80 -12.04 2.82
C PRO A 88 -3.20 -11.70 2.26
N SER A 89 -3.30 -11.38 0.95
CA SER A 89 -4.61 -11.31 0.30
C SER A 89 -5.11 -12.72 -0.04
N PRO A 90 -6.29 -13.14 0.42
CA PRO A 90 -6.83 -14.46 0.13
C PRO A 90 -7.23 -14.62 -1.34
N PHE A 91 -7.32 -13.51 -2.07
CA PHE A 91 -7.64 -13.49 -3.50
C PHE A 91 -6.39 -13.65 -4.39
N TYR A 92 -5.19 -13.51 -3.81
CA TYR A 92 -3.95 -13.77 -4.49
C TYR A 92 -3.60 -15.26 -4.36
N THR A 93 -4.26 -16.07 -5.21
CA THR A 93 -4.12 -17.52 -5.20
C THR A 93 -2.80 -17.98 -5.78
N LYS A 94 -2.46 -19.26 -5.60
CA LYS A 94 -1.25 -19.83 -6.19
C LYS A 94 -1.25 -19.73 -7.73
N GLU A 95 -2.39 -19.87 -8.39
CA GLU A 95 -2.48 -19.72 -9.85
C GLU A 95 -2.18 -18.29 -10.29
N VAL A 96 -2.63 -17.29 -9.51
CA VAL A 96 -2.32 -15.87 -9.76
C VAL A 96 -0.82 -15.63 -9.58
N ASP A 97 -0.25 -16.17 -8.51
CA ASP A 97 1.18 -16.06 -8.20
C ASP A 97 2.03 -16.68 -9.30
N ASP A 98 1.77 -17.94 -9.67
CA ASP A 98 2.47 -18.66 -10.75
C ASP A 98 2.40 -17.91 -12.10
N PHE A 99 1.27 -17.28 -12.40
CA PHE A 99 1.13 -16.45 -13.58
C PHE A 99 2.00 -15.20 -13.50
N CYS A 100 1.96 -14.50 -12.37
CA CYS A 100 2.70 -13.25 -12.18
C CYS A 100 4.21 -13.50 -12.12
N GLU A 101 4.66 -14.57 -11.48
CA GLU A 101 6.07 -14.98 -11.50
C GLU A 101 6.56 -15.19 -12.94
N LYS A 102 5.78 -15.91 -13.74
CA LYS A 102 6.17 -16.24 -15.11
C LYS A 102 6.12 -15.07 -16.08
N TYR A 103 5.11 -14.19 -15.96
CA TYR A 103 4.80 -13.23 -17.04
C TYR A 103 4.93 -11.76 -16.61
N VAL A 104 5.04 -11.48 -15.30
CA VAL A 104 5.04 -10.11 -14.78
C VAL A 104 6.36 -9.77 -14.09
N TYR A 105 6.72 -10.48 -13.03
CA TYR A 105 7.78 -10.04 -12.13
C TYR A 105 9.16 -10.11 -12.76
N GLN A 106 9.63 -11.30 -13.10
CA GLN A 106 10.95 -11.45 -13.73
C GLN A 106 10.99 -10.77 -15.11
N ALA A 107 9.91 -10.86 -15.88
CA ALA A 107 9.80 -10.19 -17.18
C ALA A 107 9.98 -8.66 -17.08
N THR A 108 9.50 -8.02 -15.98
CA THR A 108 9.70 -6.59 -15.74
C THR A 108 11.19 -6.27 -15.52
N VAL A 109 11.88 -7.05 -14.70
CA VAL A 109 13.32 -6.87 -14.42
C VAL A 109 14.15 -7.08 -15.68
N ASP A 110 13.86 -8.14 -16.44
CA ASP A 110 14.55 -8.46 -17.68
C ASP A 110 14.35 -7.36 -18.74
N ALA A 111 13.12 -6.83 -18.87
CA ALA A 111 12.82 -5.74 -19.80
C ALA A 111 13.58 -4.46 -19.43
N MET A 112 13.64 -4.11 -18.14
CA MET A 112 14.40 -2.95 -17.67
C MET A 112 15.90 -3.10 -17.96
N ALA A 113 16.46 -4.28 -17.72
CA ALA A 113 17.84 -4.56 -18.03
C ALA A 113 18.14 -4.48 -19.55
N ALA A 114 17.23 -5.02 -20.39
CA ALA A 114 17.32 -4.95 -21.85
C ALA A 114 17.30 -3.51 -22.39
N GLU A 115 16.58 -2.61 -21.72
CA GLU A 115 16.54 -1.16 -22.01
C GLU A 115 17.76 -0.39 -21.44
N GLY A 116 18.73 -1.09 -20.81
CA GLY A 116 19.88 -0.46 -20.15
C GLY A 116 19.49 0.35 -18.89
N ARG A 117 18.42 -0.03 -18.24
CA ARG A 117 17.84 0.64 -17.05
C ARG A 117 17.72 -0.33 -15.89
N GLU A 118 18.83 -0.98 -15.54
CA GLU A 118 18.84 -1.86 -14.38
C GLU A 118 18.32 -1.16 -13.13
N PHE A 119 17.45 -1.87 -12.39
CA PHE A 119 16.86 -1.36 -11.16
C PHE A 119 17.29 -2.22 -9.97
N LYS A 120 17.71 -1.58 -8.89
CA LYS A 120 17.98 -2.21 -7.59
C LYS A 120 17.15 -1.54 -6.51
N GLY A 121 16.51 -2.33 -5.66
CA GLY A 121 15.66 -1.80 -4.58
C GLY A 121 14.32 -2.49 -4.51
N ILE A 122 13.27 -1.72 -4.22
CA ILE A 122 11.91 -2.22 -4.07
C ILE A 122 11.06 -1.84 -5.28
N ILE A 123 10.46 -2.83 -5.93
CA ILE A 123 9.37 -2.62 -6.88
C ILE A 123 8.06 -3.02 -6.20
N PHE A 124 7.12 -2.10 -6.23
CA PHE A 124 5.73 -2.34 -5.87
C PHE A 124 4.94 -2.58 -7.16
N PHE A 125 4.27 -3.70 -7.24
CA PHE A 125 3.32 -4.05 -8.29
C PHE A 125 1.90 -3.84 -7.78
N GLY A 126 1.19 -2.86 -8.36
CA GLY A 126 -0.27 -2.76 -8.23
C GLY A 126 -0.91 -3.64 -9.29
N LEU A 127 -1.64 -4.65 -8.85
CA LEU A 127 -2.29 -5.62 -9.74
C LEU A 127 -3.81 -5.48 -9.68
N MET A 128 -4.47 -5.69 -10.80
CA MET A 128 -5.90 -5.91 -10.91
C MET A 128 -6.16 -7.37 -11.26
N LEU A 129 -6.86 -8.09 -10.38
CA LEU A 129 -7.33 -9.45 -10.64
C LEU A 129 -8.63 -9.36 -11.43
N THR A 130 -8.52 -9.46 -12.76
CA THR A 130 -9.66 -9.37 -13.68
C THR A 130 -10.18 -10.75 -14.06
N GLU A 131 -11.36 -10.82 -14.68
CA GLU A 131 -11.89 -12.05 -15.25
C GLU A 131 -10.98 -12.68 -16.33
N LYS A 132 -10.11 -11.84 -16.96
CA LYS A 132 -9.13 -12.27 -17.95
C LYS A 132 -7.75 -12.60 -17.35
N GLY A 133 -7.66 -12.71 -16.02
CA GLY A 133 -6.43 -12.93 -15.27
C GLY A 133 -5.80 -11.64 -14.74
N PRO A 134 -4.65 -11.76 -14.05
CA PRO A 134 -3.97 -10.61 -13.47
C PRO A 134 -3.50 -9.60 -14.54
N ARG A 135 -3.61 -8.31 -14.21
CA ARG A 135 -3.10 -7.18 -15.01
C ARG A 135 -2.34 -6.21 -14.12
N VAL A 136 -1.29 -5.62 -14.64
CA VAL A 136 -0.55 -4.58 -13.91
C VAL A 136 -1.30 -3.25 -14.06
N LEU A 137 -1.61 -2.62 -12.93
CA LEU A 137 -2.16 -1.27 -12.86
C LEU A 137 -1.05 -0.22 -12.86
N GLU A 138 -0.05 -0.44 -11.99
CA GLU A 138 1.03 0.52 -11.80
C GLU A 138 2.26 -0.15 -11.20
N TYR A 139 3.40 0.52 -11.37
CA TYR A 139 4.66 0.25 -10.68
C TYR A 139 5.01 1.43 -9.78
N ASN A 140 5.54 1.14 -8.59
CA ASN A 140 6.17 2.15 -7.76
C ASN A 140 7.56 1.67 -7.33
N ALA A 141 8.55 2.56 -7.33
CA ALA A 141 9.95 2.27 -6.97
C ALA A 141 10.20 2.54 -5.48
N ARG A 142 9.35 1.97 -4.62
CA ARG A 142 9.34 2.16 -3.17
C ARG A 142 8.46 1.12 -2.47
N PHE A 143 8.59 1.05 -1.15
CA PHE A 143 7.59 0.35 -0.34
C PHE A 143 6.20 0.98 -0.48
N GLY A 144 5.16 0.18 -0.28
CA GLY A 144 3.79 0.66 -0.11
C GLY A 144 3.58 1.24 1.30
N ASP A 145 2.66 2.17 1.40
CA ASP A 145 2.16 2.72 2.65
C ASP A 145 0.64 2.84 2.55
N PRO A 146 -0.13 1.93 3.20
CA PRO A 146 0.21 1.15 4.39
C PRO A 146 0.62 -0.32 4.18
N GLU A 147 1.01 -0.79 2.99
CA GLU A 147 1.34 -2.20 2.74
C GLU A 147 2.58 -2.68 3.51
N ALA A 148 3.61 -1.84 3.64
CA ALA A 148 4.81 -2.16 4.41
C ALA A 148 4.48 -2.52 5.86
N GLN A 149 3.47 -1.88 6.45
CA GLN A 149 3.05 -2.07 7.83
C GLN A 149 2.42 -3.44 8.11
N VAL A 150 2.08 -4.22 7.08
CA VAL A 150 1.57 -5.59 7.23
C VAL A 150 2.50 -6.64 6.64
N VAL A 151 3.34 -6.26 5.67
CA VAL A 151 4.25 -7.19 5.01
C VAL A 151 5.55 -7.36 5.80
N ILE A 152 6.19 -6.24 6.18
CA ILE A 152 7.49 -6.27 6.88
C ILE A 152 7.41 -6.94 8.26
N PRO A 153 6.39 -6.73 9.10
CA PRO A 153 6.29 -7.43 10.39
C PRO A 153 6.16 -8.95 10.30
N ARG A 154 5.90 -9.48 9.12
CA ARG A 154 5.82 -10.92 8.84
C ARG A 154 7.10 -11.49 8.23
N LEU A 155 8.06 -10.64 7.84
CA LEU A 155 9.35 -11.06 7.30
C LEU A 155 10.19 -11.72 8.40
N LYS A 156 10.73 -12.92 8.12
CA LYS A 156 11.61 -13.65 9.05
C LYS A 156 13.09 -13.30 8.90
N ASN A 157 13.47 -12.86 7.70
CA ASN A 157 14.86 -12.48 7.41
C ASN A 157 15.20 -11.13 8.09
N ASP A 158 16.46 -10.94 8.42
CA ASP A 158 16.97 -9.60 8.69
C ASP A 158 16.88 -8.75 7.42
N ILE A 159 16.10 -7.68 7.48
CA ILE A 159 15.82 -6.85 6.30
C ILE A 159 17.09 -6.13 5.80
N VAL A 160 18.06 -5.86 6.68
CA VAL A 160 19.33 -5.23 6.29
C VAL A 160 20.15 -6.17 5.44
N GLU A 161 20.23 -7.47 5.81
CA GLU A 161 20.91 -8.49 4.99
C GLU A 161 20.27 -8.62 3.61
N VAL A 162 18.94 -8.52 3.51
CA VAL A 162 18.25 -8.55 2.22
C VAL A 162 18.57 -7.29 1.39
N PHE A 163 18.63 -6.10 2.03
CA PHE A 163 19.04 -4.88 1.34
C PHE A 163 20.49 -4.94 0.84
N GLU A 164 21.40 -5.46 1.63
CA GLU A 164 22.80 -5.68 1.22
C GLU A 164 22.86 -6.62 0.02
N ALA A 165 22.09 -7.72 0.03
CA ALA A 165 22.00 -8.63 -1.10
C ALA A 165 21.45 -7.97 -2.37
N CYS A 166 20.50 -7.03 -2.25
CA CYS A 166 20.03 -6.23 -3.40
C CYS A 166 21.16 -5.35 -3.97
N ILE A 167 21.94 -4.70 -3.10
CA ILE A 167 23.04 -3.82 -3.51
C ILE A 167 24.15 -4.63 -4.18
N ASP A 168 24.53 -5.75 -3.58
CA ASP A 168 25.65 -6.59 -3.99
C ASP A 168 25.34 -7.50 -5.19
N GLY A 169 24.06 -7.61 -5.58
CA GLY A 169 23.64 -8.48 -6.69
C GLY A 169 23.70 -9.97 -6.33
N THR A 170 23.39 -10.29 -5.09
CA THR A 170 23.41 -11.66 -4.52
C THR A 170 22.06 -12.11 -3.99
N LEU A 171 20.99 -11.46 -4.43
CA LEU A 171 19.62 -11.74 -3.98
C LEU A 171 19.15 -13.17 -4.33
N ASP A 172 19.75 -13.79 -5.35
CA ASP A 172 19.53 -15.19 -5.73
C ASP A 172 19.88 -16.16 -4.59
N LYS A 173 20.83 -15.80 -3.71
CA LYS A 173 21.26 -16.61 -2.57
C LYS A 173 20.40 -16.44 -1.32
N VAL A 174 19.52 -15.46 -1.29
CA VAL A 174 18.63 -15.20 -0.15
C VAL A 174 17.43 -16.14 -0.21
N ASP A 175 17.23 -16.93 0.84
CA ASP A 175 15.98 -17.65 1.08
C ASP A 175 15.01 -16.73 1.82
N LEU A 176 14.17 -16.04 1.04
CA LEU A 176 13.21 -15.06 1.56
C LEU A 176 12.04 -15.78 2.21
N GLN A 177 11.85 -15.59 3.51
CA GLN A 177 10.83 -16.28 4.29
C GLN A 177 9.89 -15.32 5.02
N PHE A 178 8.61 -15.68 5.06
CA PHE A 178 7.56 -14.98 5.82
C PHE A 178 6.93 -15.91 6.85
N GLU A 179 6.40 -15.32 7.92
CA GLU A 179 5.55 -16.03 8.88
C GLU A 179 4.24 -16.47 8.19
N GLU A 180 3.69 -17.62 8.62
CA GLU A 180 2.42 -18.14 8.09
C GLU A 180 1.18 -17.40 8.65
N ASN A 181 1.38 -16.59 9.68
CA ASN A 181 0.34 -15.74 10.27
C ASN A 181 -0.17 -14.66 9.30
N ALA A 182 -1.14 -13.90 9.76
CA ALA A 182 -1.67 -12.75 9.05
C ALA A 182 -1.40 -11.44 9.81
N ALA A 183 -1.52 -10.31 9.10
CA ALA A 183 -1.44 -8.99 9.70
C ALA A 183 -2.49 -8.06 9.08
N VAL A 184 -3.06 -7.18 9.90
CA VAL A 184 -3.99 -6.12 9.49
C VAL A 184 -3.52 -4.79 10.06
N CYS A 185 -3.50 -3.76 9.24
CA CYS A 185 -3.21 -2.38 9.63
C CYS A 185 -4.46 -1.51 9.42
N VAL A 186 -4.85 -0.79 10.45
CA VAL A 186 -5.92 0.22 10.40
C VAL A 186 -5.26 1.60 10.52
N VAL A 187 -5.52 2.49 9.56
CA VAL A 187 -4.98 3.84 9.59
C VAL A 187 -5.87 4.73 10.46
N LEU A 188 -5.27 5.39 11.43
CA LEU A 188 -5.89 6.47 12.19
C LEU A 188 -5.56 7.79 11.51
N ALA A 189 -6.56 8.49 11.05
CA ALA A 189 -6.44 9.74 10.31
C ALA A 189 -7.05 10.91 11.09
N SER A 190 -6.68 12.13 10.70
CA SER A 190 -7.38 13.35 11.11
C SER A 190 -8.70 13.47 10.36
N ASP A 191 -9.79 13.77 11.05
CA ASP A 191 -11.10 13.99 10.39
C ASP A 191 -11.00 15.12 9.35
N GLY A 192 -11.67 14.90 8.22
CA GLY A 192 -11.57 15.76 7.03
C GLY A 192 -10.51 15.34 6.00
N TYR A 193 -9.59 14.43 6.34
CA TYR A 193 -8.65 13.86 5.37
C TYR A 193 -9.42 13.12 4.23
N PRO A 194 -9.03 13.24 2.94
CA PRO A 194 -7.81 13.83 2.39
C PRO A 194 -7.93 15.32 1.97
N VAL A 195 -8.98 16.01 2.34
CA VAL A 195 -9.25 17.41 1.87
C VAL A 195 -8.60 18.44 2.79
N SER A 196 -9.16 18.63 3.98
CA SER A 196 -8.67 19.58 4.97
C SER A 196 -8.86 19.02 6.36
N TYR A 197 -7.90 19.25 7.24
CA TYR A 197 -7.93 18.73 8.61
C TYR A 197 -7.08 19.62 9.53
N GLU A 198 -7.44 19.61 10.81
CA GLU A 198 -6.68 20.29 11.84
C GLU A 198 -5.53 19.39 12.35
N LYS A 199 -4.50 20.05 12.91
CA LYS A 199 -3.27 19.42 13.41
C LYS A 199 -2.91 19.94 14.79
N GLY A 200 -2.00 19.25 15.46
CA GLY A 200 -1.42 19.68 16.73
C GLY A 200 -2.09 19.07 17.95
N PHE A 201 -3.00 18.13 17.78
CA PHE A 201 -3.67 17.43 18.88
C PHE A 201 -2.73 16.42 19.53
N PRO A 202 -2.58 16.41 20.88
CA PRO A 202 -1.79 15.41 21.57
C PRO A 202 -2.32 13.99 21.31
N ILE A 203 -1.39 13.06 21.14
CA ILE A 203 -1.71 11.63 20.95
C ILE A 203 -1.37 10.91 22.25
N GLU A 204 -2.35 10.15 22.77
CA GLU A 204 -2.23 9.37 23.98
C GLU A 204 -2.32 7.87 23.68
N GLY A 205 -1.78 7.04 24.57
CA GLY A 205 -1.89 5.57 24.53
C GLY A 205 -0.78 4.85 23.74
N LEU A 206 0.19 5.57 23.17
CA LEU A 206 1.31 4.99 22.41
C LEU A 206 2.15 3.99 23.23
N GLU A 207 2.26 4.22 24.54
CA GLU A 207 3.03 3.38 25.47
C GLU A 207 2.47 1.96 25.58
N THR A 208 1.18 1.79 25.35
CA THR A 208 0.50 0.48 25.46
C THR A 208 1.08 -0.55 24.50
N PHE A 209 1.66 -0.11 23.41
CA PHE A 209 2.24 -1.00 22.39
C PHE A 209 3.61 -1.57 22.78
N LYS A 210 4.36 -0.94 23.69
CA LYS A 210 5.73 -1.31 24.03
C LYS A 210 5.90 -2.74 24.54
N GLU A 211 4.86 -3.27 25.20
CA GLU A 211 4.89 -4.59 25.86
C GLU A 211 3.92 -5.58 25.19
N LYS A 212 3.44 -5.27 24.00
CA LYS A 212 2.46 -6.08 23.28
C LYS A 212 3.10 -6.73 22.06
N ASP A 213 3.54 -7.97 22.20
CA ASP A 213 4.06 -8.73 21.05
C ASP A 213 2.97 -8.93 19.99
N GLY A 214 3.36 -8.78 18.71
CA GLY A 214 2.45 -8.86 17.58
C GLY A 214 1.59 -7.62 17.34
N TYR A 215 1.78 -6.54 18.12
CA TYR A 215 1.10 -5.26 17.94
C TYR A 215 2.10 -4.15 17.67
N TYR A 216 1.82 -3.32 16.67
CA TYR A 216 2.71 -2.25 16.23
C TYR A 216 1.92 -0.96 16.03
N VAL A 217 2.55 0.17 16.32
CA VAL A 217 2.05 1.49 15.96
C VAL A 217 3.11 2.22 15.14
N PHE A 218 2.78 2.49 13.87
CA PHE A 218 3.67 3.18 12.95
C PHE A 218 3.30 4.64 12.85
N HIS A 219 4.28 5.52 13.06
CA HIS A 219 4.11 6.95 12.91
C HIS A 219 4.10 7.35 11.42
N ALA A 220 3.09 8.13 11.02
CA ALA A 220 2.99 8.76 9.72
C ALA A 220 2.98 10.29 9.90
N GLY A 221 1.82 10.91 9.95
CA GLY A 221 1.68 12.35 10.16
C GLY A 221 1.72 12.74 11.64
N THR A 222 2.85 12.57 12.29
CA THR A 222 3.07 12.98 13.69
C THR A 222 4.24 13.94 13.81
N ALA A 223 4.27 14.73 14.88
CA ALA A 223 5.40 15.59 15.24
C ALA A 223 5.61 15.58 16.76
N PHE A 224 6.81 15.96 17.19
CA PHE A 224 7.10 16.19 18.59
C PHE A 224 6.95 17.68 18.89
N LYS A 225 6.09 18.05 19.84
CA LYS A 225 5.83 19.42 20.23
C LYS A 225 5.60 19.51 21.74
N ASP A 226 6.31 20.42 22.41
CA ASP A 226 6.18 20.70 23.84
C ASP A 226 6.22 19.44 24.73
N GLY A 227 7.14 18.51 24.41
CA GLY A 227 7.33 17.26 25.14
C GLY A 227 6.29 16.18 24.84
N LYS A 228 5.40 16.40 23.87
CA LYS A 228 4.34 15.44 23.48
C LYS A 228 4.42 15.11 21.99
N ILE A 229 3.94 13.93 21.64
CA ILE A 229 3.67 13.55 20.25
C ILE A 229 2.29 14.08 19.89
N VAL A 230 2.20 14.79 18.77
CA VAL A 230 0.97 15.43 18.30
C VAL A 230 0.68 15.05 16.85
N THR A 231 -0.60 15.20 16.44
CA THR A 231 -1.00 15.03 15.04
C THR A 231 -0.37 16.11 14.16
N ASN A 232 0.16 15.72 13.00
CA ASN A 232 0.77 16.64 12.03
C ASN A 232 0.54 16.24 10.56
N GLY A 233 -0.45 15.42 10.32
CA GLY A 233 -0.79 14.96 8.97
C GLY A 233 -2.21 14.43 8.84
N GLY A 234 -2.61 14.11 7.63
CA GLY A 234 -3.91 13.50 7.35
C GLY A 234 -3.99 12.07 7.87
N ARG A 235 -3.08 11.20 7.39
CA ARG A 235 -2.85 9.91 8.03
C ARG A 235 -1.88 10.12 9.16
N VAL A 236 -2.28 9.77 10.37
CA VAL A 236 -1.54 10.07 11.61
C VAL A 236 -0.74 8.87 12.07
N LEU A 237 -1.39 7.72 12.22
CA LEU A 237 -0.79 6.46 12.69
C LEU A 237 -1.33 5.28 11.87
N GLY A 238 -0.50 4.25 11.69
CA GLY A 238 -0.92 2.92 11.28
C GLY A 238 -0.89 1.99 12.48
N VAL A 239 -2.04 1.45 12.88
CA VAL A 239 -2.15 0.48 13.96
C VAL A 239 -2.22 -0.92 13.35
N THR A 240 -1.17 -1.71 13.56
CA THR A 240 -1.03 -3.05 13.00
C THR A 240 -1.10 -4.10 14.09
N ALA A 241 -1.82 -5.19 13.83
CA ALA A 241 -1.76 -6.37 14.66
C ALA A 241 -1.62 -7.64 13.81
N LYS A 242 -0.90 -8.63 14.36
CA LYS A 242 -0.81 -9.99 13.83
C LYS A 242 -1.89 -10.87 14.44
N GLY A 243 -2.22 -11.97 13.78
CA GLY A 243 -3.11 -13.01 14.24
C GLY A 243 -2.81 -14.32 13.52
N ALA A 244 -3.28 -15.44 14.04
CA ALA A 244 -3.09 -16.73 13.40
C ALA A 244 -3.72 -16.78 12.02
N ASP A 245 -4.80 -16.03 11.82
CA ASP A 245 -5.46 -15.82 10.53
C ASP A 245 -5.88 -14.34 10.35
N LEU A 246 -6.44 -14.02 9.20
CA LEU A 246 -6.88 -12.67 8.87
C LEU A 246 -8.03 -12.17 9.76
N LYS A 247 -8.92 -13.04 10.20
CA LYS A 247 -10.05 -12.66 11.07
C LYS A 247 -9.56 -12.26 12.45
N GLU A 248 -8.65 -13.04 13.01
CA GLU A 248 -8.02 -12.73 14.28
C GLU A 248 -7.16 -11.46 14.18
N ALA A 249 -6.30 -11.35 13.14
CA ALA A 249 -5.49 -10.17 12.94
C ALA A 249 -6.34 -8.89 12.82
N ARG A 250 -7.47 -8.96 12.11
CA ARG A 250 -8.42 -7.85 11.99
C ARG A 250 -9.05 -7.47 13.34
N ALA A 251 -9.51 -8.46 14.10
CA ALA A 251 -10.09 -8.23 15.41
C ALA A 251 -9.07 -7.58 16.36
N ASN A 252 -7.84 -8.10 16.38
CA ASN A 252 -6.73 -7.58 17.17
C ASN A 252 -6.36 -6.14 16.77
N ALA A 253 -6.30 -5.83 15.48
CA ALA A 253 -5.99 -4.48 15.00
C ALA A 253 -7.06 -3.46 15.43
N TYR A 254 -8.35 -3.78 15.26
CA TYR A 254 -9.42 -2.90 15.71
C TYR A 254 -9.46 -2.73 17.23
N GLU A 255 -9.17 -3.78 18.01
CA GLU A 255 -9.03 -3.65 19.45
C GLU A 255 -7.90 -2.70 19.83
N ALA A 256 -6.75 -2.82 19.17
CA ALA A 256 -5.60 -1.97 19.40
C ALA A 256 -5.85 -0.49 19.02
N THR A 257 -6.73 -0.20 18.07
CA THR A 257 -7.10 1.19 17.74
C THR A 257 -7.78 1.93 18.90
N LYS A 258 -8.37 1.20 19.84
CA LYS A 258 -9.02 1.78 21.03
C LYS A 258 -8.02 2.25 22.08
N TRP A 259 -6.77 1.76 22.02
CA TRP A 259 -5.71 2.19 22.96
C TRP A 259 -5.21 3.60 22.63
N ILE A 260 -5.39 4.06 21.40
CA ILE A 260 -4.96 5.38 20.94
C ILE A 260 -6.11 6.38 20.99
N SER A 261 -5.85 7.54 21.57
CA SER A 261 -6.76 8.67 21.51
C SER A 261 -6.07 9.95 21.05
N PHE A 262 -6.76 10.72 20.25
CA PHE A 262 -6.48 12.12 19.91
C PHE A 262 -7.77 12.77 19.42
N GLU A 263 -7.88 14.06 19.59
CA GLU A 263 -9.02 14.84 19.10
C GLU A 263 -9.10 14.75 17.57
N ASN A 264 -10.30 14.68 17.01
CA ASN A 264 -10.61 14.49 15.59
C ASN A 264 -10.10 13.14 15.00
N LYS A 265 -9.89 12.13 15.83
CA LYS A 265 -9.53 10.78 15.33
C LYS A 265 -10.61 10.22 14.41
N TYR A 266 -10.22 9.87 13.19
CA TYR A 266 -11.04 9.18 12.20
C TYR A 266 -10.38 7.89 11.76
N MET A 267 -11.14 6.86 11.49
CA MET A 267 -10.70 5.62 10.84
C MET A 267 -11.86 4.96 10.09
N ARG A 268 -11.56 4.11 9.14
CA ARG A 268 -12.56 3.22 8.54
C ARG A 268 -12.85 2.05 9.50
N ASN A 269 -14.12 1.59 9.50
CA ASN A 269 -14.57 0.47 10.33
C ASN A 269 -14.69 -0.84 9.54
N ASP A 270 -14.42 -0.82 8.26
CA ASP A 270 -14.61 -1.93 7.32
C ASP A 270 -13.31 -2.44 6.68
N ILE A 271 -12.14 -2.06 7.24
CA ILE A 271 -10.85 -2.59 6.78
C ILE A 271 -10.84 -4.11 6.89
N GLY A 272 -10.51 -4.76 5.76
CA GLY A 272 -10.50 -6.22 5.69
C GLY A 272 -11.89 -6.88 5.66
N LYS A 273 -12.98 -6.14 5.42
CA LYS A 273 -14.32 -6.74 5.28
C LYS A 273 -14.36 -7.80 4.18
N ALA A 274 -13.63 -7.61 3.11
CA ALA A 274 -13.52 -8.59 2.02
C ALA A 274 -12.98 -9.96 2.45
N ILE A 275 -12.31 -10.06 3.62
CA ILE A 275 -11.87 -11.34 4.20
C ILE A 275 -13.07 -12.27 4.48
N ASP A 276 -14.23 -11.71 4.74
CA ASP A 276 -15.44 -12.48 5.03
C ASP A 276 -16.07 -13.08 3.76
N GLU A 277 -15.59 -12.67 2.57
CA GLU A 277 -16.04 -13.13 1.25
C GLU A 277 -15.15 -14.28 0.69
N ALA A 278 -14.01 -14.55 1.34
CA ALA A 278 -12.98 -15.48 0.86
C ALA A 278 -13.13 -16.92 1.37
#